data_3aa630c81cf7fed721f155ff7fafb216
#
_entry.id   3aa630c81cf7fed721f155ff7fafb216
#
_cell.length_a   1.000
_cell.length_b   1.000
_cell.length_c   1.000
_cell.angle_alpha   90.00
_cell.angle_beta   90.00
_cell.angle_gamma   90.00
#
_symmetry.space_group_name_H-M   'P 1'
#
loop_
_entity.id
_entity.type
_entity.pdbx_description
1 polymer ?
#
loop_
_entity_poly.entity_id
_entity_poly.type
_entity_poly.pdbx_seq_one_letter_code
_entity_poly.pdbx_strand_id
1 'polypeptide(L)'
;MSTVDSNNASNPVRILMVDDDVAFSRVVRAILQLYRQRTFIITWKESVESALVEIEQNQEIDLILTDYYFPTSNGLEFCLQLDQMGRSIPIIFLTGARDFKLAVEAMKLGVEDYLLKEDLDQAYLPRTILSILDRVHVRKHKLAVEKRLAMAESRAQVIRELVVTVCHEFNNPLAAIKISFDLLQRQTMEIVAPEMMRSFENRFNTIDSEIKHLRDLNFERIDFHEDKTSNSKETL
;
A
#
# COMPACT_ATOMS: atom_id res chain seq x y z
N MET A 1 -20.94 -9.98 -8.70
CA MET A 1 -20.34 -10.24 -10.02
C MET A 1 -19.25 -9.19 -10.19
N SER A 2 -18.02 -9.56 -9.86
CA SER A 2 -16.87 -8.66 -9.88
C SER A 2 -16.32 -8.61 -11.31
N THR A 3 -16.30 -7.42 -11.89
CA THR A 3 -15.59 -7.15 -13.15
C THR A 3 -14.09 -7.30 -12.87
N VAL A 4 -13.57 -8.47 -13.17
CA VAL A 4 -12.12 -8.70 -13.25
C VAL A 4 -11.62 -7.83 -14.41
N ASP A 5 -10.68 -6.94 -14.10
CA ASP A 5 -10.06 -5.99 -15.02
C ASP A 5 -9.55 -6.69 -16.28
N SER A 6 -10.34 -6.62 -17.33
CA SER A 6 -9.98 -7.10 -18.69
C SER A 6 -8.85 -6.28 -19.34
N ASN A 7 -8.33 -5.27 -18.64
CA ASN A 7 -7.28 -4.39 -19.14
C ASN A 7 -5.85 -4.96 -18.96
N ASN A 8 -5.68 -6.02 -18.17
CA ASN A 8 -4.36 -6.61 -17.92
C ASN A 8 -3.93 -7.61 -19.02
N ALA A 9 -4.84 -8.05 -19.88
CA ALA A 9 -4.56 -9.02 -20.95
C ALA A 9 -3.89 -8.40 -22.21
N SER A 10 -3.90 -7.08 -22.38
CA SER A 10 -3.46 -6.42 -23.62
C SER A 10 -2.05 -5.81 -23.57
N ASN A 11 -1.48 -5.58 -22.38
CA ASN A 11 -0.17 -4.93 -22.28
C ASN A 11 0.96 -5.97 -22.31
N PRO A 12 1.99 -5.81 -23.16
CA PRO A 12 3.11 -6.75 -23.20
C PRO A 12 3.88 -6.76 -21.88
N VAL A 13 4.36 -7.94 -21.47
CA VAL A 13 5.24 -8.10 -20.30
C VAL A 13 6.67 -7.80 -20.71
N ARG A 14 7.31 -6.84 -20.06
CA ARG A 14 8.70 -6.44 -20.33
C ARG A 14 9.65 -7.14 -19.36
N ILE A 15 10.48 -7.99 -19.92
CA ILE A 15 11.43 -8.81 -19.18
C ILE A 15 12.84 -8.36 -19.47
N LEU A 16 13.61 -8.08 -18.43
CA LEU A 16 15.05 -7.97 -18.52
C LEU A 16 15.67 -9.34 -18.24
N MET A 17 16.34 -9.91 -19.21
CA MET A 17 17.09 -11.14 -19.05
C MET A 17 18.58 -10.85 -18.93
N VAL A 18 19.21 -11.35 -17.89
CA VAL A 18 20.63 -11.19 -17.60
C VAL A 18 21.27 -12.57 -17.54
N ASP A 19 22.12 -12.87 -18.51
CA ASP A 19 22.75 -14.20 -18.65
C ASP A 19 23.91 -14.05 -19.62
N ASP A 20 25.09 -14.54 -19.28
CA ASP A 20 26.28 -14.54 -20.15
C ASP A 20 26.23 -15.58 -21.27
N ASP A 21 25.32 -16.56 -21.15
CA ASP A 21 25.06 -17.54 -22.20
C ASP A 21 24.07 -17.03 -23.27
N VAL A 22 24.64 -16.55 -24.38
CA VAL A 22 23.88 -16.10 -25.56
C VAL A 22 22.99 -17.22 -26.14
N ALA A 23 23.43 -18.48 -26.11
CA ALA A 23 22.66 -19.57 -26.65
C ALA A 23 21.43 -19.86 -25.80
N PHE A 24 21.59 -19.82 -24.48
CA PHE A 24 20.47 -19.98 -23.54
C PHE A 24 19.48 -18.79 -23.64
N SER A 25 19.95 -17.57 -23.80
CA SER A 25 19.08 -16.40 -23.99
C SER A 25 18.14 -16.54 -25.20
N ARG A 26 18.63 -17.17 -26.28
CA ARG A 26 17.83 -17.48 -27.47
C ARG A 26 16.77 -18.53 -27.19
N VAL A 27 17.09 -19.53 -26.37
CA VAL A 27 16.14 -20.57 -25.94
C VAL A 27 14.98 -19.95 -25.14
N VAL A 28 15.30 -19.16 -24.13
CA VAL A 28 14.30 -18.47 -23.32
C VAL A 28 13.41 -17.57 -24.19
N ARG A 29 14.00 -16.82 -25.11
CA ARG A 29 13.27 -15.99 -26.06
C ARG A 29 12.32 -16.82 -26.93
N ALA A 30 12.77 -17.95 -27.47
CA ALA A 30 11.94 -18.84 -28.27
C ALA A 30 10.77 -19.41 -27.46
N ILE A 31 11.02 -19.86 -26.23
CA ILE A 31 9.97 -20.36 -25.31
C ILE A 31 8.89 -19.30 -25.11
N LEU A 32 9.27 -18.08 -24.76
CA LEU A 32 8.32 -17.00 -24.46
C LEU A 32 7.58 -16.50 -25.70
N GLN A 33 8.21 -16.49 -26.89
CA GLN A 33 7.56 -16.11 -28.15
C GLN A 33 6.52 -17.12 -28.63
N LEU A 34 6.68 -18.40 -28.30
CA LEU A 34 5.71 -19.45 -28.63
C LEU A 34 4.43 -19.40 -27.78
N TYR A 35 4.44 -18.68 -26.66
CA TYR A 35 3.30 -18.58 -25.77
C TYR A 35 2.28 -17.56 -26.29
N ARG A 36 1.16 -18.05 -26.85
CA ARG A 36 0.18 -17.22 -27.58
C ARG A 36 -0.76 -16.40 -26.68
N GLN A 37 -0.85 -16.71 -25.38
CA GLN A 37 -1.82 -16.06 -24.49
C GLN A 37 -1.35 -14.70 -23.99
N ARG A 38 -0.05 -14.39 -24.09
CA ARG A 38 0.55 -13.13 -23.63
C ARG A 38 1.77 -12.76 -24.48
N THR A 39 1.94 -11.48 -24.75
CA THR A 39 3.13 -10.98 -25.44
C THR A 39 4.23 -10.67 -24.43
N PHE A 40 5.45 -11.16 -24.71
CA PHE A 40 6.64 -10.86 -23.91
C PHE A 40 7.63 -10.05 -24.75
N ILE A 41 8.14 -8.96 -24.19
CA ILE A 41 9.23 -8.15 -24.74
C ILE A 41 10.47 -8.44 -23.90
N ILE A 42 11.53 -8.96 -24.52
CA ILE A 42 12.72 -9.40 -23.81
C ILE A 42 13.88 -8.52 -24.21
N THR A 43 14.43 -7.78 -23.24
CA THR A 43 15.71 -7.11 -23.33
C THR A 43 16.76 -8.01 -22.69
N TRP A 44 17.79 -8.38 -23.45
CA TRP A 44 18.86 -9.25 -22.97
C TRP A 44 20.13 -8.43 -22.68
N LYS A 45 20.81 -8.77 -21.60
CA LYS A 45 22.11 -8.24 -21.19
C LYS A 45 23.01 -9.39 -20.80
N GLU A 46 24.28 -9.29 -21.16
CA GLU A 46 25.28 -10.33 -20.92
C GLU A 46 25.96 -10.23 -19.54
N SER A 47 25.78 -9.10 -18.82
CA SER A 47 26.40 -8.88 -17.52
C SER A 47 25.51 -8.07 -16.59
N VAL A 48 25.80 -8.16 -15.28
CA VAL A 48 25.13 -7.40 -14.24
C VAL A 48 25.33 -5.89 -14.46
N GLU A 49 26.52 -5.44 -14.84
CA GLU A 49 26.81 -4.02 -15.08
C GLU A 49 25.95 -3.45 -16.22
N SER A 50 25.85 -4.20 -17.33
CA SER A 50 25.01 -3.77 -18.46
C SER A 50 23.51 -3.79 -18.13
N ALA A 51 23.09 -4.70 -17.25
CA ALA A 51 21.72 -4.75 -16.75
C ALA A 51 21.38 -3.57 -15.84
N LEU A 52 22.29 -3.17 -14.94
CA LEU A 52 22.09 -2.01 -14.08
C LEU A 52 21.94 -0.71 -14.88
N VAL A 53 22.78 -0.52 -15.90
CA VAL A 53 22.65 0.62 -16.82
C VAL A 53 21.27 0.64 -17.51
N GLU A 54 20.80 -0.53 -17.99
CA GLU A 54 19.46 -0.63 -18.58
C GLU A 54 18.35 -0.27 -17.58
N ILE A 55 18.48 -0.72 -16.32
CA ILE A 55 17.49 -0.45 -15.25
C ILE A 55 17.45 1.04 -14.88
N GLU A 56 18.59 1.74 -14.93
CA GLU A 56 18.64 3.18 -14.72
C GLU A 56 17.93 3.96 -15.84
N GLN A 57 18.11 3.53 -17.08
CA GLN A 57 17.56 4.20 -18.25
C GLN A 57 16.11 3.83 -18.54
N ASN A 58 15.68 2.62 -18.16
CA ASN A 58 14.38 2.08 -18.47
C ASN A 58 13.59 1.76 -17.18
N GLN A 59 12.51 2.50 -16.97
CA GLN A 59 11.64 2.31 -15.80
C GLN A 59 10.55 1.24 -16.03
N GLU A 60 10.35 0.79 -17.24
CA GLU A 60 9.26 -0.09 -17.63
C GLU A 60 9.69 -1.57 -17.70
N ILE A 61 10.37 -2.06 -16.66
CA ILE A 61 10.72 -3.48 -16.52
C ILE A 61 9.76 -4.12 -15.52
N ASP A 62 9.03 -5.14 -15.97
CA ASP A 62 8.03 -5.84 -15.15
C ASP A 62 8.66 -6.97 -14.34
N LEU A 63 9.72 -7.62 -14.87
CA LEU A 63 10.36 -8.77 -14.26
C LEU A 63 11.80 -8.93 -14.75
N ILE A 64 12.68 -9.39 -13.87
CA ILE A 64 14.05 -9.77 -14.21
C ILE A 64 14.17 -11.30 -14.18
N LEU A 65 14.69 -11.87 -15.27
CA LEU A 65 15.20 -13.24 -15.33
C LEU A 65 16.72 -13.16 -15.30
N THR A 66 17.38 -13.74 -14.35
CA THR A 66 18.84 -13.65 -14.26
C THR A 66 19.48 -14.99 -13.93
N ASP A 67 20.64 -15.25 -14.52
CA ASP A 67 21.49 -16.34 -14.01
C ASP A 67 21.93 -15.97 -12.59
N TYR A 68 22.28 -16.98 -11.84
CA TYR A 68 22.92 -16.81 -10.55
C TYR A 68 24.44 -16.62 -10.67
N TYR A 69 25.07 -17.34 -11.57
CA TYR A 69 26.53 -17.31 -11.74
C TYR A 69 26.93 -16.42 -12.90
N PHE A 70 27.80 -15.45 -12.60
CA PHE A 70 28.45 -14.60 -13.60
C PHE A 70 29.97 -14.70 -13.43
N PRO A 71 30.77 -14.45 -14.47
CA PRO A 71 32.23 -14.51 -14.38
C PRO A 71 32.84 -13.55 -13.36
N THR A 72 32.22 -12.39 -13.11
CA THR A 72 32.73 -11.30 -12.28
C THR A 72 31.88 -11.00 -11.05
N SER A 73 30.67 -11.61 -10.92
CA SER A 73 29.70 -11.31 -9.86
C SER A 73 28.78 -12.50 -9.64
N ASN A 74 27.78 -12.35 -8.81
CA ASN A 74 26.74 -13.33 -8.61
C ASN A 74 25.35 -12.67 -8.52
N GLY A 75 24.29 -13.47 -8.71
CA GLY A 75 22.92 -12.97 -8.69
C GLY A 75 22.50 -12.35 -7.36
N LEU A 76 23.07 -12.74 -6.21
CA LEU A 76 22.77 -12.12 -4.91
C LEU A 76 23.34 -10.71 -4.82
N GLU A 77 24.55 -10.49 -5.30
CA GLU A 77 25.14 -9.14 -5.38
C GLU A 77 24.28 -8.22 -6.27
N PHE A 78 23.79 -8.76 -7.38
CA PHE A 78 22.85 -8.02 -8.23
C PHE A 78 21.58 -7.62 -7.51
N CYS A 79 20.96 -8.53 -6.72
CA CYS A 79 19.80 -8.22 -5.90
C CYS A 79 20.08 -7.11 -4.89
N LEU A 80 21.23 -7.14 -4.20
CA LEU A 80 21.63 -6.11 -3.25
C LEU A 80 21.82 -4.73 -3.90
N GLN A 81 22.40 -4.69 -5.09
CA GLN A 81 22.57 -3.45 -5.85
C GLN A 81 21.21 -2.86 -6.29
N LEU A 82 20.27 -3.70 -6.71
CA LEU A 82 18.89 -3.27 -7.03
C LEU A 82 18.16 -2.68 -5.82
N ASP A 83 18.32 -3.30 -4.65
CA ASP A 83 17.73 -2.79 -3.41
C ASP A 83 18.34 -1.43 -3.02
N GLN A 84 19.66 -1.26 -3.14
CA GLN A 84 20.34 0.02 -2.92
C GLN A 84 19.87 1.13 -3.87
N MET A 85 19.50 0.78 -5.11
CA MET A 85 18.90 1.70 -6.08
C MET A 85 17.42 2.01 -5.78
N GLY A 86 16.84 1.39 -4.75
CA GLY A 86 15.41 1.52 -4.41
C GLY A 86 14.47 0.92 -5.47
N ARG A 87 14.95 -0.02 -6.29
CA ARG A 87 14.18 -0.65 -7.38
C ARG A 87 13.57 -1.97 -6.91
N SER A 88 12.26 -2.00 -6.77
CA SER A 88 11.49 -3.20 -6.40
C SER A 88 10.91 -3.87 -7.65
N ILE A 89 11.79 -4.56 -8.41
CA ILE A 89 11.42 -5.36 -9.60
C ILE A 89 11.47 -6.83 -9.18
N PRO A 90 10.45 -7.65 -9.47
CA PRO A 90 10.47 -9.07 -9.17
C PRO A 90 11.58 -9.79 -9.95
N ILE A 91 12.31 -10.68 -9.27
CA ILE A 91 13.45 -11.39 -9.82
C ILE A 91 13.17 -12.89 -9.78
N ILE A 92 13.49 -13.60 -10.87
CA ILE A 92 13.54 -15.05 -10.96
C ILE A 92 14.97 -15.43 -11.29
N PHE A 93 15.56 -16.34 -10.52
CA PHE A 93 16.83 -16.96 -10.89
C PHE A 93 16.64 -18.13 -11.84
N LEU A 94 17.44 -18.13 -12.90
CA LEU A 94 17.59 -19.25 -13.83
C LEU A 94 18.99 -19.84 -13.62
N THR A 95 19.10 -21.07 -13.20
CA THR A 95 20.39 -21.68 -12.88
C THR A 95 20.55 -23.09 -13.40
N GLY A 96 21.76 -23.47 -13.73
CA GLY A 96 22.11 -24.84 -14.08
C GLY A 96 22.41 -25.78 -12.90
N ALA A 97 22.47 -25.23 -11.67
CA ALA A 97 22.89 -26.00 -10.50
C ALA A 97 21.71 -26.23 -9.54
N ARG A 98 21.56 -27.47 -9.07
CA ARG A 98 20.62 -27.86 -8.01
C ARG A 98 21.24 -27.58 -6.63
N ASP A 99 21.38 -26.33 -6.27
CA ASP A 99 21.89 -25.93 -4.95
C ASP A 99 20.76 -25.40 -4.05
N PHE A 100 20.32 -26.26 -3.14
CA PHE A 100 19.24 -25.91 -2.21
C PHE A 100 19.62 -24.75 -1.25
N LYS A 101 20.88 -24.66 -0.84
CA LYS A 101 21.32 -23.56 0.05
C LYS A 101 21.20 -22.22 -0.65
N LEU A 102 21.60 -22.19 -1.89
CA LEU A 102 21.52 -21.03 -2.77
C LEU A 102 20.08 -20.56 -2.99
N ALA A 103 19.18 -21.50 -3.25
CA ALA A 103 17.75 -21.20 -3.38
C ALA A 103 17.19 -20.57 -2.10
N VAL A 104 17.57 -21.07 -0.91
CA VAL A 104 17.14 -20.52 0.38
C VAL A 104 17.72 -19.10 0.60
N GLU A 105 18.97 -18.85 0.24
CA GLU A 105 19.58 -17.51 0.35
C GLU A 105 18.89 -16.51 -0.59
N ALA A 106 18.63 -16.90 -1.82
CA ALA A 106 17.91 -16.09 -2.79
C ALA A 106 16.51 -15.68 -2.27
N MET A 107 15.76 -16.63 -1.71
CA MET A 107 14.43 -16.37 -1.16
C MET A 107 14.46 -15.39 0.03
N LYS A 108 15.51 -15.44 0.88
CA LYS A 108 15.68 -14.47 1.98
C LYS A 108 15.92 -13.06 1.51
N LEU A 109 16.50 -12.87 0.32
CA LEU A 109 16.71 -11.57 -0.31
C LEU A 109 15.52 -11.08 -1.14
N GLY A 110 14.39 -11.81 -1.10
CA GLY A 110 13.17 -11.40 -1.77
C GLY A 110 13.08 -11.76 -3.25
N VAL A 111 13.90 -12.71 -3.72
CA VAL A 111 13.76 -13.30 -5.04
C VAL A 111 12.44 -14.08 -5.10
N GLU A 112 11.67 -13.90 -6.16
CA GLU A 112 10.30 -14.44 -6.26
C GLU A 112 10.29 -15.95 -6.54
N ASP A 113 11.30 -16.45 -7.29
CA ASP A 113 11.43 -17.88 -7.62
C ASP A 113 12.84 -18.24 -8.08
N TYR A 114 13.12 -19.54 -8.11
CA TYR A 114 14.37 -20.15 -8.51
C TYR A 114 14.07 -21.33 -9.43
N LEU A 115 14.45 -21.24 -10.70
CA LEU A 115 14.13 -22.22 -11.73
C LEU A 115 15.41 -22.85 -12.29
N LEU A 116 15.35 -24.14 -12.54
CA LEU A 116 16.43 -24.86 -13.21
C LEU A 116 16.35 -24.64 -14.72
N LYS A 117 17.48 -24.30 -15.35
CA LYS A 117 17.58 -24.09 -16.79
C LYS A 117 17.14 -25.35 -17.59
N GLU A 118 17.40 -26.54 -17.03
CA GLU A 118 17.03 -27.83 -17.64
C GLU A 118 15.53 -28.15 -17.59
N ASP A 119 14.79 -27.58 -16.64
CA ASP A 119 13.36 -27.84 -16.43
C ASP A 119 12.47 -26.84 -17.20
N LEU A 120 13.05 -25.87 -17.92
CA LEU A 120 12.28 -24.86 -18.63
C LEU A 120 11.65 -25.42 -19.90
N ASP A 121 10.33 -25.26 -20.00
CA ASP A 121 9.57 -25.59 -21.19
C ASP A 121 8.62 -24.50 -21.63
N GLN A 122 7.91 -24.71 -22.75
CA GLN A 122 7.00 -23.76 -23.37
C GLN A 122 5.74 -23.44 -22.51
N ALA A 123 5.41 -24.31 -21.56
CA ALA A 123 4.27 -24.12 -20.68
C ALA A 123 4.68 -23.61 -19.30
N TYR A 124 5.77 -24.13 -18.76
CA TYR A 124 6.21 -23.88 -17.39
C TYR A 124 6.71 -22.46 -17.20
N LEU A 125 7.70 -22.02 -17.96
CA LEU A 125 8.30 -20.69 -17.81
C LEU A 125 7.29 -19.53 -17.96
N PRO A 126 6.47 -19.47 -19.04
CA PRO A 126 5.51 -18.38 -19.19
C PRO A 126 4.46 -18.34 -18.07
N ARG A 127 3.97 -19.51 -17.63
CA ARG A 127 2.97 -19.60 -16.55
C ARG A 127 3.55 -19.17 -15.21
N THR A 128 4.78 -19.56 -14.91
CA THR A 128 5.48 -19.15 -13.69
C THR A 128 5.68 -17.64 -13.66
N ILE A 129 6.13 -17.04 -14.77
CA ILE A 129 6.26 -15.59 -14.89
C ILE A 129 4.93 -14.88 -14.60
N LEU A 130 3.86 -15.30 -15.26
CA LEU A 130 2.54 -14.68 -15.09
C LEU A 130 2.01 -14.85 -13.67
N SER A 131 2.15 -16.03 -13.07
CA SER A 131 1.76 -16.29 -11.69
C SER A 131 2.51 -15.40 -10.68
N ILE A 132 3.80 -15.17 -10.92
CA ILE A 132 4.63 -14.29 -10.09
C ILE A 132 4.17 -12.83 -10.23
N LEU A 133 3.96 -12.37 -11.45
CA LEU A 133 3.49 -11.01 -11.70
C LEU A 133 2.12 -10.74 -11.05
N ASP A 134 1.20 -11.71 -11.12
CA ASP A 134 -0.11 -11.61 -10.47
C ASP A 134 0.04 -11.55 -8.94
N ARG A 135 0.88 -12.41 -8.34
CA ARG A 135 1.19 -12.35 -6.90
C ARG A 135 1.76 -11.01 -6.47
N VAL A 136 2.74 -10.50 -7.22
CA VAL A 136 3.38 -9.21 -6.95
C VAL A 136 2.37 -8.07 -7.07
N HIS A 137 1.51 -8.10 -8.08
CA HIS A 137 0.47 -7.11 -8.28
C HIS A 137 -0.52 -7.08 -7.10
N VAL A 138 -1.03 -8.23 -6.70
CA VAL A 138 -1.94 -8.37 -5.55
C VAL A 138 -1.27 -7.89 -4.27
N ARG A 139 0.00 -8.25 -4.01
CA ARG A 139 0.76 -7.81 -2.84
C ARG A 139 0.94 -6.28 -2.82
N LYS A 140 1.32 -5.66 -3.94
CA LYS A 140 1.46 -4.20 -4.07
C LYS A 140 0.12 -3.50 -3.85
N HIS A 141 -0.95 -4.01 -4.42
CA HIS A 141 -2.30 -3.45 -4.26
C HIS A 141 -2.76 -3.53 -2.80
N LYS A 142 -2.60 -4.68 -2.15
CA LYS A 142 -2.94 -4.86 -0.72
C LYS A 142 -2.19 -3.85 0.15
N LEU A 143 -0.89 -3.72 -0.03
CA LEU A 143 -0.07 -2.78 0.73
C LEU A 143 -0.50 -1.32 0.50
N ALA A 144 -0.86 -0.96 -0.73
CA ALA A 144 -1.35 0.38 -1.06
C ALA A 144 -2.70 0.68 -0.39
N VAL A 145 -3.61 -0.31 -0.33
CA VAL A 145 -4.91 -0.19 0.37
C VAL A 145 -4.69 -0.05 1.87
N GLU A 146 -3.86 -0.90 2.48
CA GLU A 146 -3.53 -0.83 3.91
C GLU A 146 -2.92 0.53 4.29
N LYS A 147 -2.00 1.04 3.47
CA LYS A 147 -1.41 2.37 3.69
C LYS A 147 -2.44 3.49 3.60
N ARG A 148 -3.36 3.43 2.63
CA ARG A 148 -4.46 4.40 2.51
C ARG A 148 -5.39 4.35 3.70
N LEU A 149 -5.73 3.16 4.17
CA LEU A 149 -6.59 2.96 5.35
C LEU A 149 -5.93 3.55 6.59
N ALA A 150 -4.68 3.20 6.86
CA ALA A 150 -3.93 3.75 8.01
C ALA A 150 -3.83 5.28 7.98
N MET A 151 -3.64 5.89 6.79
CA MET A 151 -3.64 7.34 6.65
C MET A 151 -5.03 7.95 6.91
N ALA A 152 -6.11 7.30 6.47
CA ALA A 152 -7.47 7.76 6.71
C ALA A 152 -7.83 7.69 8.20
N GLU A 153 -7.46 6.61 8.87
CA GLU A 153 -7.64 6.43 10.32
C GLU A 153 -6.87 7.48 11.12
N SER A 154 -5.60 7.72 10.77
CA SER A 154 -4.79 8.76 11.41
C SER A 154 -5.40 10.16 11.25
N ARG A 155 -5.89 10.51 10.04
CA ARG A 155 -6.59 11.77 9.81
C ARG A 155 -7.87 11.88 10.63
N ALA A 156 -8.66 10.83 10.70
CA ALA A 156 -9.88 10.77 11.50
C ALA A 156 -9.57 10.96 13.00
N GLN A 157 -8.47 10.37 13.48
CA GLN A 157 -8.00 10.54 14.86
C GLN A 157 -7.68 12.00 15.17
N VAL A 158 -6.91 12.68 14.34
CA VAL A 158 -6.56 14.10 14.52
C VAL A 158 -7.81 14.99 14.53
N ILE A 159 -8.77 14.73 13.64
CA ILE A 159 -10.02 15.48 13.61
C ILE A 159 -10.80 15.28 14.92
N ARG A 160 -10.87 14.06 15.45
CA ARG A 160 -11.54 13.76 16.72
C ARG A 160 -10.93 14.54 17.87
N GLU A 161 -9.61 14.56 17.98
CA GLU A 161 -8.89 15.28 19.02
C GLU A 161 -9.11 16.79 18.94
N LEU A 162 -9.11 17.34 17.70
CA LEU A 162 -9.42 18.74 17.49
C LEU A 162 -10.85 19.11 17.92
N VAL A 163 -11.85 18.30 17.56
CA VAL A 163 -13.25 18.54 17.95
C VAL A 163 -13.39 18.53 19.46
N VAL A 164 -12.80 17.57 20.16
CA VAL A 164 -12.84 17.50 21.62
C VAL A 164 -12.20 18.75 22.26
N THR A 165 -11.03 19.16 21.75
CA THR A 165 -10.33 20.35 22.26
C THR A 165 -11.16 21.61 22.03
N VAL A 166 -11.70 21.79 20.81
CA VAL A 166 -12.54 22.95 20.47
C VAL A 166 -13.80 22.99 21.34
N CYS A 167 -14.49 21.85 21.51
CA CYS A 167 -15.66 21.78 22.41
C CYS A 167 -15.30 22.18 23.84
N HIS A 168 -14.13 21.74 24.32
CA HIS A 168 -13.67 22.09 25.67
C HIS A 168 -13.35 23.60 25.82
N GLU A 169 -12.66 24.17 24.82
CA GLU A 169 -12.33 25.59 24.79
C GLU A 169 -13.56 26.50 24.67
N PHE A 170 -14.60 26.06 23.95
CA PHE A 170 -15.86 26.81 23.88
C PHE A 170 -16.71 26.71 25.15
N ASN A 171 -16.70 25.54 25.81
CA ASN A 171 -17.48 25.36 27.04
C ASN A 171 -17.01 26.29 28.19
N ASN A 172 -15.70 26.57 28.26
CA ASN A 172 -15.16 27.43 29.33
C ASN A 172 -15.70 28.87 29.28
N PRO A 173 -15.60 29.64 28.17
CA PRO A 173 -16.15 30.98 28.10
C PRO A 173 -17.68 31.00 28.18
N LEU A 174 -18.36 29.97 27.64
CA LEU A 174 -19.81 29.89 27.77
C LEU A 174 -20.25 29.72 29.21
N ALA A 175 -19.57 28.90 30.01
CA ALA A 175 -19.83 28.74 31.41
C ALA A 175 -19.61 30.08 32.18
N ALA A 176 -18.56 30.84 31.86
CA ALA A 176 -18.31 32.16 32.46
C ALA A 176 -19.38 33.15 32.08
N ILE A 177 -19.82 33.19 30.82
CA ILE A 177 -20.94 34.05 30.36
C ILE A 177 -22.22 33.69 31.08
N LYS A 178 -22.54 32.41 31.25
CA LYS A 178 -23.72 31.93 31.96
C LYS A 178 -23.73 32.37 33.41
N ILE A 179 -22.60 32.19 34.13
CA ILE A 179 -22.47 32.63 35.53
C ILE A 179 -22.63 34.13 35.64
N SER A 180 -22.01 34.90 34.75
CA SER A 180 -22.14 36.38 34.75
C SER A 180 -23.59 36.82 34.51
N PHE A 181 -24.29 36.14 33.63
CA PHE A 181 -25.68 36.41 33.34
C PHE A 181 -26.59 36.07 34.53
N ASP A 182 -26.39 34.91 35.17
CA ASP A 182 -27.13 34.50 36.37
C ASP A 182 -26.91 35.50 37.55
N LEU A 183 -25.71 36.04 37.67
CA LEU A 183 -25.41 37.09 38.68
C LEU A 183 -26.11 38.40 38.36
N LEU A 184 -26.11 38.82 37.10
CA LEU A 184 -26.86 40.05 36.68
C LEU A 184 -28.35 39.86 36.88
N GLN A 185 -28.91 38.72 36.61
CA GLN A 185 -30.34 38.42 36.81
C GLN A 185 -30.74 38.55 38.30
N ARG A 186 -29.86 38.16 39.21
CA ARG A 186 -30.11 38.27 40.66
C ARG A 186 -29.99 39.69 41.20
N GLN A 187 -29.17 40.53 40.55
CA GLN A 187 -28.88 41.88 41.03
C GLN A 187 -29.79 42.98 40.45
N THR A 188 -30.40 42.75 39.27
CA THR A 188 -31.12 43.77 38.50
C THR A 188 -32.52 43.32 38.07
N MET A 189 -33.37 42.99 39.05
CA MET A 189 -34.76 42.61 38.76
C MET A 189 -35.62 43.73 38.14
N GLU A 190 -35.14 44.99 38.14
CA GLU A 190 -35.95 46.13 37.68
C GLU A 190 -35.49 46.78 36.36
N ILE A 191 -34.33 46.48 35.84
CA ILE A 191 -33.71 47.26 34.74
C ILE A 191 -33.68 46.58 33.38
N VAL A 192 -33.76 45.24 33.31
CA VAL A 192 -33.69 44.51 32.04
C VAL A 192 -35.05 43.97 31.67
N ALA A 193 -35.52 44.26 30.44
CA ALA A 193 -36.79 43.75 29.92
C ALA A 193 -36.83 42.23 29.97
N PRO A 194 -37.88 41.60 30.55
CA PRO A 194 -37.98 40.13 30.68
C PRO A 194 -37.87 39.38 29.36
N GLU A 195 -38.24 39.99 28.24
CA GLU A 195 -38.14 39.43 26.90
C GLU A 195 -36.69 39.29 26.43
N MET A 196 -35.83 40.26 26.79
CA MET A 196 -34.40 40.23 26.43
C MET A 196 -33.66 39.12 27.21
N MET A 197 -34.04 38.89 28.44
CA MET A 197 -33.54 37.85 29.32
C MET A 197 -33.89 36.46 28.76
N ARG A 198 -35.15 36.23 28.40
CA ARG A 198 -35.60 34.98 27.75
C ARG A 198 -34.91 34.72 26.40
N SER A 199 -34.72 35.76 25.61
CA SER A 199 -34.02 35.65 24.32
C SER A 199 -32.56 35.21 24.50
N PHE A 200 -31.88 35.71 25.52
CA PHE A 200 -30.51 35.32 25.84
C PHE A 200 -30.43 33.86 26.31
N GLU A 201 -31.29 33.47 27.28
CA GLU A 201 -31.34 32.09 27.76
C GLU A 201 -31.61 31.09 26.62
N ASN A 202 -32.52 31.40 25.72
CA ASN A 202 -32.85 30.56 24.58
C ASN A 202 -31.63 30.39 23.64
N ARG A 203 -30.95 31.49 23.31
CA ARG A 203 -29.76 31.46 22.45
C ARG A 203 -28.61 30.73 23.10
N PHE A 204 -28.40 30.93 24.41
CA PHE A 204 -27.37 30.21 25.16
C PHE A 204 -27.63 28.71 25.17
N ASN A 205 -28.83 28.28 25.50
CA ASN A 205 -29.22 26.89 25.52
C ASN A 205 -29.11 26.22 24.10
N THR A 206 -29.38 26.99 23.04
CA THR A 206 -29.17 26.51 21.66
C THR A 206 -27.68 26.25 21.41
N ILE A 207 -26.79 27.16 21.74
CA ILE A 207 -25.35 27.00 21.54
C ILE A 207 -24.81 25.81 22.37
N ASP A 208 -25.20 25.70 23.64
CA ASP A 208 -24.78 24.60 24.52
C ASP A 208 -25.24 23.24 23.98
N SER A 209 -26.47 23.20 23.46
CA SER A 209 -27.02 22.00 22.81
C SER A 209 -26.27 21.63 21.53
N GLU A 210 -25.92 22.60 20.69
CA GLU A 210 -25.16 22.36 19.46
C GLU A 210 -23.73 21.84 19.73
N ILE A 211 -23.05 22.43 20.75
CA ILE A 211 -21.72 21.96 21.16
C ILE A 211 -21.78 20.54 21.72
N LYS A 212 -22.79 20.23 22.54
CA LYS A 212 -23.01 18.85 23.02
C LYS A 212 -23.27 17.89 21.89
N HIS A 213 -24.10 18.28 20.93
CA HIS A 213 -24.40 17.48 19.77
C HIS A 213 -23.16 17.19 18.90
N LEU A 214 -22.31 18.20 18.67
CA LEU A 214 -21.03 18.03 17.99
C LEU A 214 -20.11 17.05 18.72
N ARG A 215 -20.06 17.12 20.03
CA ARG A 215 -19.28 16.20 20.86
C ARG A 215 -19.83 14.77 20.75
N ASP A 216 -21.13 14.60 20.88
CA ASP A 216 -21.78 13.29 20.91
C ASP A 216 -21.71 12.61 19.54
N LEU A 217 -21.90 13.32 18.42
CA LEU A 217 -21.66 12.82 17.07
C LEU A 217 -20.22 12.33 16.86
N ASN A 218 -19.26 12.90 17.58
CA ASN A 218 -17.87 12.47 17.50
C ASN A 218 -17.64 11.15 18.27
N PHE A 219 -18.40 10.88 19.34
CA PHE A 219 -18.33 9.65 20.12
C PHE A 219 -19.15 8.50 19.50
N GLU A 220 -20.35 8.71 18.97
CA GLU A 220 -21.17 7.66 18.35
C GLU A 220 -20.48 6.98 17.14
N ARG A 221 -19.62 7.70 16.41
CA ARG A 221 -18.82 7.12 15.33
C ARG A 221 -17.68 6.22 15.79
N ILE A 222 -17.31 6.24 17.06
CA ILE A 222 -16.24 5.43 17.63
C ILE A 222 -16.73 4.01 17.89
N ASP A 223 -17.93 3.84 18.42
CA ASP A 223 -18.50 2.52 18.80
C ASP A 223 -18.78 1.61 17.60
N PHE A 224 -19.05 2.19 16.41
CA PHE A 224 -19.26 1.40 15.18
C PHE A 224 -18.01 0.74 14.62
N HIS A 225 -16.80 1.10 15.07
CA HIS A 225 -15.55 0.50 14.57
C HIS A 225 -14.97 -0.56 15.52
N GLU A 226 -15.25 -0.52 16.81
CA GLU A 226 -14.77 -1.54 17.76
C GLU A 226 -15.52 -2.86 17.62
N ASP A 227 -16.82 -2.85 17.32
CA ASP A 227 -17.63 -4.08 17.14
C ASP A 227 -17.26 -4.90 15.89
N LYS A 228 -16.60 -4.32 14.89
CA LYS A 228 -16.18 -5.08 13.69
C LYS A 228 -14.85 -5.80 13.83
N THR A 229 -14.03 -5.44 14.80
CA THR A 229 -12.71 -6.07 15.02
C THR A 229 -12.74 -7.22 16.03
N SER A 230 -13.76 -7.29 16.89
CA SER A 230 -13.92 -8.37 17.87
C SER A 230 -14.58 -9.63 17.30
N ASN A 231 -15.36 -9.51 16.20
CA ASN A 231 -16.07 -10.66 15.61
C ASN A 231 -15.25 -11.47 14.59
N SER A 232 -13.98 -11.13 14.36
CA SER A 232 -13.09 -11.87 13.44
C SER A 232 -12.11 -12.83 14.13
N LYS A 233 -12.22 -13.01 15.47
CA LYS A 233 -11.30 -13.86 16.25
C LYS A 233 -11.92 -15.13 16.83
N GLU A 234 -13.20 -15.38 16.59
CA GLU A 234 -13.86 -16.62 17.08
C GLU A 234 -14.41 -17.46 15.92
N THR A 235 -13.57 -17.87 14.98
CA THR A 235 -13.84 -19.06 14.16
C THR A 235 -12.51 -19.60 13.60
N LEU A 236 -11.87 -20.43 14.39
CA LEU A 236 -10.90 -21.45 13.97
C LEU A 236 -11.02 -22.63 14.91
#